data_2c89f2a22a908d8aae21c06b68002514
#
_entry.id   2c89f2a22a908d8aae21c06b68002514
#
_cell.length_a   1.000
_cell.length_b   1.000
_cell.length_c   1.000
_cell.angle_alpha   90.00
_cell.angle_beta   90.00
_cell.angle_gamma   90.00
#
_symmetry.space_group_name_H-M   'P 1'
#
loop_
_entity.id
_entity.type
_entity.pdbx_description
1 polymer ?
#
loop_
_entity_poly.entity_id
_entity_poly.type
_entity_poly.pdbx_seq_one_letter_code
_entity_poly.pdbx_strand_id
1 'polypeptide(L)'
;MNYNHIDHLLYGGPNLTLVSQQVEQQLGIAPITGGSHPGKGTRNELLGLSHGAYLEMIGPDPTQSVDQVWMNIDQFTSPKLFRWAAKGSNLDALRGKALTKGIDIGAIQSGQRQKPDGSLLKWHLTNPDVLLCDGLIPFFIDWGEAGNPAPSLPFAGELIEFYGTHPYPAEVEKILAALNLEMEVKQSAHIGLVAKLNVNGQVIELK
;
A
#
# COMPACT_ATOMS: atom_id res chain seq x y z
N MET A 1 5.33 7.84 -16.73
CA MET A 1 5.67 6.49 -16.20
C MET A 1 4.44 5.59 -16.26
N ASN A 2 4.65 4.28 -16.36
CA ASN A 2 3.54 3.31 -16.35
C ASN A 2 3.36 2.78 -14.92
N TYR A 3 2.23 3.09 -14.28
CA TYR A 3 1.92 2.66 -12.91
C TYR A 3 1.03 1.41 -12.83
N ASN A 4 0.88 0.68 -13.93
CA ASN A 4 0.02 -0.52 -13.99
C ASN A 4 0.44 -1.65 -13.04
N HIS A 5 1.70 -1.64 -12.58
CA HIS A 5 2.22 -2.60 -11.59
C HIS A 5 1.81 -2.25 -10.15
N ILE A 6 1.38 -1.03 -9.88
CA ILE A 6 0.91 -0.64 -8.55
C ILE A 6 -0.47 -1.25 -8.30
N ASP A 7 -0.61 -1.95 -7.18
CA ASP A 7 -1.91 -2.43 -6.70
C ASP A 7 -2.58 -1.39 -5.82
N HIS A 8 -1.88 -0.97 -4.76
CA HIS A 8 -2.38 0.09 -3.88
C HIS A 8 -1.27 0.80 -3.13
N LEU A 9 -1.59 2.00 -2.68
CA LEU A 9 -0.77 2.83 -1.82
C LEU A 9 -1.37 2.81 -0.41
N LEU A 10 -0.52 2.66 0.62
CA LEU A 10 -0.97 2.60 2.01
C LEU A 10 -0.65 3.92 2.71
N TYR A 11 -1.71 4.62 3.13
CA TYR A 11 -1.63 5.84 3.93
C TYR A 11 -2.13 5.50 5.34
N GLY A 12 -1.22 5.39 6.29
CA GLY A 12 -1.50 4.87 7.62
C GLY A 12 -1.23 5.85 8.74
N GLY A 13 -1.84 5.57 9.88
CA GLY A 13 -1.63 6.36 11.11
C GLY A 13 -2.23 5.70 12.34
N PRO A 14 -1.96 6.26 13.54
CA PRO A 14 -2.36 5.66 14.81
C PRO A 14 -3.88 5.74 15.06
N ASN A 15 -4.61 6.45 14.22
CA ASN A 15 -6.06 6.60 14.30
C ASN A 15 -6.66 6.71 12.90
N LEU A 16 -7.42 5.69 12.47
CA LEU A 16 -8.00 5.65 11.13
C LEU A 16 -8.91 6.85 10.84
N THR A 17 -9.69 7.30 11.80
CA THR A 17 -10.59 8.45 11.61
C THR A 17 -9.80 9.71 11.25
N LEU A 18 -8.68 9.95 11.92
CA LEU A 18 -7.81 11.10 11.59
C LEU A 18 -7.14 10.93 10.22
N VAL A 19 -6.71 9.72 9.88
CA VAL A 19 -6.14 9.38 8.56
C VAL A 19 -7.15 9.72 7.46
N SER A 20 -8.38 9.22 7.60
CA SER A 20 -9.44 9.42 6.60
C SER A 20 -9.88 10.87 6.49
N GLN A 21 -10.04 11.57 7.61
CA GLN A 21 -10.37 12.99 7.62
C GLN A 21 -9.31 13.84 6.92
N GLN A 22 -8.04 13.54 7.15
CA GLN A 22 -6.94 14.26 6.48
C GLN A 22 -6.96 14.02 4.97
N VAL A 23 -7.16 12.78 4.53
CA VAL A 23 -7.25 12.43 3.11
C VAL A 23 -8.50 13.07 2.47
N GLU A 24 -9.65 13.01 3.12
CA GLU A 24 -10.89 13.64 2.65
C GLU A 24 -10.74 15.16 2.50
N GLN A 25 -10.11 15.83 3.47
CA GLN A 25 -9.83 17.26 3.40
C GLN A 25 -8.91 17.61 2.22
N GLN A 26 -7.92 16.79 1.93
CA GLN A 26 -6.98 17.03 0.83
C GLN A 26 -7.59 16.72 -0.54
N LEU A 27 -8.33 15.62 -0.66
CA LEU A 27 -8.84 15.14 -1.94
C LEU A 27 -10.27 15.59 -2.24
N GLY A 28 -11.02 16.08 -1.24
CA GLY A 28 -12.42 16.50 -1.39
C GLY A 28 -13.40 15.33 -1.62
N ILE A 29 -12.99 14.09 -1.33
CA ILE A 29 -13.77 12.88 -1.58
C ILE A 29 -13.70 12.01 -0.33
N ALA A 30 -14.88 11.64 0.20
CA ALA A 30 -14.98 10.76 1.35
C ALA A 30 -14.61 9.32 0.97
N PRO A 31 -13.70 8.68 1.73
CA PRO A 31 -13.40 7.27 1.53
C PRO A 31 -14.56 6.39 1.98
N ILE A 32 -14.63 5.18 1.42
CA ILE A 32 -15.62 4.19 1.85
C ILE A 32 -14.99 3.14 2.75
N THR A 33 -15.79 2.63 3.67
CA THR A 33 -15.36 1.55 4.56
C THR A 33 -14.94 0.33 3.76
N GLY A 34 -13.70 -0.11 3.97
CA GLY A 34 -13.17 -1.34 3.43
C GLY A 34 -13.51 -2.53 4.31
N GLY A 35 -13.12 -2.49 5.57
CA GLY A 35 -13.41 -3.50 6.58
C GLY A 35 -12.26 -3.77 7.54
N SER A 36 -12.46 -4.77 8.39
CA SER A 36 -11.46 -5.22 9.37
C SER A 36 -10.58 -6.34 8.81
N HIS A 37 -9.32 -6.36 9.24
CA HIS A 37 -8.38 -7.46 8.98
C HIS A 37 -8.36 -8.38 10.21
N PRO A 38 -9.08 -9.52 10.19
CA PRO A 38 -9.23 -10.38 11.36
C PRO A 38 -7.88 -10.88 11.90
N GLY A 39 -7.64 -10.70 13.21
CA GLY A 39 -6.41 -11.11 13.87
C GLY A 39 -5.17 -10.24 13.58
N LYS A 40 -5.34 -9.13 12.85
CA LYS A 40 -4.26 -8.19 12.52
C LYS A 40 -4.34 -6.88 13.31
N GLY A 41 -5.46 -6.65 14.02
CA GLY A 41 -5.66 -5.41 14.81
C GLY A 41 -5.79 -4.16 13.96
N THR A 42 -6.12 -4.28 12.67
CA THR A 42 -6.26 -3.15 11.73
C THR A 42 -7.58 -3.19 10.99
N ARG A 43 -8.02 -2.01 10.56
CA ARG A 43 -9.14 -1.81 9.64
C ARG A 43 -8.79 -0.72 8.63
N ASN A 44 -9.54 -0.66 7.53
CA ASN A 44 -9.24 0.27 6.46
C ASN A 44 -10.47 0.95 5.87
N GLU A 45 -10.20 2.05 5.15
CA GLU A 45 -11.09 2.76 4.25
C GLU A 45 -10.39 2.96 2.90
N LEU A 46 -11.13 3.07 1.82
CA LEU A 46 -10.60 2.93 0.46
C LEU A 46 -11.09 4.03 -0.48
N LEU A 47 -10.20 4.45 -1.39
CA LEU A 47 -10.50 5.31 -2.54
C LEU A 47 -9.81 4.76 -3.79
N GLY A 48 -10.51 4.73 -4.92
CA GLY A 48 -9.97 4.31 -6.20
C GLY A 48 -9.03 5.36 -6.81
N LEU A 49 -8.00 4.89 -7.50
CA LEU A 49 -7.05 5.70 -8.28
C LEU A 49 -7.07 5.24 -9.75
N SER A 50 -6.38 5.98 -10.61
CA SER A 50 -6.13 5.54 -11.98
C SER A 50 -5.30 4.25 -12.05
N HIS A 51 -5.18 3.65 -13.25
CA HIS A 51 -4.41 2.43 -13.52
C HIS A 51 -4.89 1.18 -12.77
N GLY A 52 -6.15 1.17 -12.27
CA GLY A 52 -6.67 0.08 -11.47
C GLY A 52 -5.93 -0.08 -10.14
N ALA A 53 -5.41 1.02 -9.61
CA ALA A 53 -4.85 1.12 -8.27
C ALA A 53 -5.86 1.73 -7.29
N TYR A 54 -5.56 1.67 -6.00
CA TYR A 54 -6.34 2.36 -4.97
C TYR A 54 -5.47 2.92 -3.84
N LEU A 55 -6.02 3.85 -3.10
CA LEU A 55 -5.46 4.37 -1.85
C LEU A 55 -6.16 3.67 -0.69
N GLU A 56 -5.39 3.02 0.15
CA GLU A 56 -5.82 2.40 1.39
C GLU A 56 -5.46 3.29 2.57
N MET A 57 -6.46 3.87 3.22
CA MET A 57 -6.33 4.47 4.53
C MET A 57 -6.41 3.34 5.57
N ILE A 58 -5.35 3.15 6.36
CA ILE A 58 -5.27 2.04 7.32
C ILE A 58 -4.91 2.55 8.72
N GLY A 59 -5.54 1.98 9.73
CA GLY A 59 -5.30 2.30 11.12
C GLY A 59 -5.68 1.16 12.06
N PRO A 60 -5.39 1.28 13.37
CA PRO A 60 -5.81 0.31 14.36
C PRO A 60 -7.32 0.09 14.35
N ASP A 61 -7.73 -1.16 14.60
CA ASP A 61 -9.11 -1.55 14.81
C ASP A 61 -9.35 -1.73 16.32
N PRO A 62 -10.06 -0.79 16.99
CA PRO A 62 -10.27 -0.84 18.42
C PRO A 62 -11.20 -2.00 18.86
N THR A 63 -11.83 -2.69 17.91
CA THR A 63 -12.69 -3.84 18.21
C THR A 63 -11.91 -5.14 18.34
N GLN A 64 -10.62 -5.14 17.95
CA GLN A 64 -9.75 -6.30 18.03
C GLN A 64 -8.73 -6.13 19.16
N SER A 65 -8.57 -7.18 19.97
CA SER A 65 -7.47 -7.28 20.95
C SER A 65 -6.38 -8.16 20.33
N VAL A 66 -5.23 -7.58 20.07
CA VAL A 66 -4.04 -8.25 19.51
C VAL A 66 -2.80 -7.84 20.29
N ASP A 67 -1.80 -8.71 20.35
CA ASP A 67 -0.53 -8.38 21.03
C ASP A 67 0.27 -7.33 20.25
N GLN A 68 0.12 -7.33 18.93
CA GLN A 68 0.81 -6.41 18.03
C GLN A 68 -0.10 -6.02 16.86
N VAL A 69 -0.26 -4.73 16.65
CA VAL A 69 -0.98 -4.20 15.49
C VAL A 69 -0.14 -4.36 14.22
N TRP A 70 -0.76 -4.82 13.17
CA TRP A 70 -0.09 -5.11 11.89
C TRP A 70 0.65 -3.88 11.36
N MET A 71 1.87 -4.11 10.86
CA MET A 71 2.79 -3.07 10.37
C MET A 71 3.13 -1.97 11.40
N ASN A 72 2.85 -2.19 12.70
CA ASN A 72 3.10 -1.26 13.81
C ASN A 72 2.54 0.15 13.57
N ILE A 73 1.40 0.26 12.86
CA ILE A 73 0.81 1.56 12.51
C ILE A 73 0.28 2.35 13.71
N ASP A 74 0.01 1.67 14.82
CA ASP A 74 -0.35 2.27 16.11
C ASP A 74 0.80 3.09 16.72
N GLN A 75 2.05 2.82 16.32
CA GLN A 75 3.24 3.52 16.78
C GLN A 75 3.58 4.76 15.93
N PHE A 76 2.82 5.03 14.87
CA PHE A 76 3.05 6.23 14.07
C PHE A 76 2.66 7.50 14.85
N THR A 77 3.45 8.54 14.71
CA THR A 77 3.19 9.83 15.35
C THR A 77 2.22 10.72 14.56
N SER A 78 2.08 10.44 13.28
CA SER A 78 1.19 11.17 12.35
C SER A 78 0.81 10.29 11.16
N PRO A 79 -0.30 10.58 10.47
CA PRO A 79 -0.62 9.95 9.20
C PRO A 79 0.44 10.19 8.14
N LYS A 80 0.76 9.15 7.35
CA LYS A 80 1.75 9.24 6.27
C LYS A 80 1.56 8.15 5.22
N LEU A 81 2.07 8.42 4.01
CA LEU A 81 2.27 7.41 2.99
C LEU A 81 3.51 6.58 3.37
N PHE A 82 3.33 5.31 3.70
CA PHE A 82 4.42 4.54 4.31
C PHE A 82 4.76 3.23 3.60
N ARG A 83 3.86 2.75 2.77
CA ARG A 83 4.01 1.48 2.04
C ARG A 83 3.24 1.52 0.74
N TRP A 84 3.54 0.56 -0.12
CA TRP A 84 2.77 0.26 -1.31
C TRP A 84 2.82 -1.22 -1.62
N ALA A 85 1.81 -1.70 -2.35
CA ALA A 85 1.72 -3.05 -2.85
C ALA A 85 1.88 -3.05 -4.37
N ALA A 86 2.63 -4.02 -4.87
CA ALA A 86 2.69 -4.31 -6.29
C ALA A 86 1.76 -5.47 -6.64
N LYS A 87 1.13 -5.42 -7.80
CA LYS A 87 0.35 -6.52 -8.36
C LYS A 87 1.25 -7.74 -8.55
N GLY A 88 0.82 -8.87 -8.02
CA GLY A 88 1.49 -10.15 -8.14
C GLY A 88 0.59 -11.20 -8.75
N SER A 89 1.21 -12.20 -9.34
CA SER A 89 0.59 -13.46 -9.73
C SER A 89 1.63 -14.57 -9.52
N ASN A 90 1.19 -15.74 -9.10
CA ASN A 90 2.10 -16.84 -8.80
C ASN A 90 3.26 -16.41 -7.87
N LEU A 91 2.89 -15.97 -6.65
CA LEU A 91 3.83 -15.40 -5.69
C LEU A 91 4.98 -16.35 -5.31
N ASP A 92 4.77 -17.68 -5.36
CA ASP A 92 5.82 -18.67 -5.12
C ASP A 92 6.93 -18.58 -6.17
N ALA A 93 6.58 -18.51 -7.45
CA ALA A 93 7.55 -18.34 -8.52
C ALA A 93 8.24 -16.98 -8.46
N LEU A 94 7.51 -15.93 -8.11
CA LEU A 94 8.06 -14.58 -7.93
C LEU A 94 9.10 -14.58 -6.80
N ARG A 95 8.75 -15.12 -5.63
CA ARG A 95 9.64 -15.23 -4.48
C ARG A 95 10.87 -16.09 -4.79
N GLY A 96 10.67 -17.23 -5.46
CA GLY A 96 11.78 -18.07 -5.89
C GLY A 96 12.78 -17.34 -6.76
N LYS A 97 12.32 -16.57 -7.76
CA LYS A 97 13.17 -15.72 -8.62
C LYS A 97 13.87 -14.60 -7.84
N ALA A 98 13.20 -13.97 -6.90
CA ALA A 98 13.80 -12.93 -6.04
C ALA A 98 14.95 -13.52 -5.20
N LEU A 99 14.73 -14.68 -4.58
CA LEU A 99 15.73 -15.38 -3.78
C LEU A 99 16.98 -15.76 -4.58
N THR A 100 16.85 -16.16 -5.86
CA THR A 100 18.04 -16.42 -6.71
C THR A 100 18.89 -15.18 -6.94
N LYS A 101 18.33 -13.98 -6.72
CA LYS A 101 19.02 -12.69 -6.80
C LYS A 101 19.46 -12.14 -5.42
N GLY A 102 19.30 -12.96 -4.36
CA GLY A 102 19.63 -12.55 -2.99
C GLY A 102 18.59 -11.60 -2.36
N ILE A 103 17.38 -11.51 -2.92
CA ILE A 103 16.33 -10.61 -2.42
C ILE A 103 15.25 -11.48 -1.76
N ASP A 104 15.07 -11.38 -0.45
CA ASP A 104 13.96 -12.03 0.26
C ASP A 104 12.80 -11.03 0.43
N ILE A 105 11.77 -11.21 -0.35
CA ILE A 105 10.53 -10.41 -0.29
C ILE A 105 9.54 -10.92 0.77
N GLY A 106 9.98 -11.82 1.64
CA GLY A 106 9.17 -12.40 2.71
C GLY A 106 8.39 -13.65 2.31
N ALA A 107 7.93 -14.38 3.31
CA ALA A 107 7.09 -15.56 3.11
C ALA A 107 5.70 -15.18 2.58
N ILE A 108 5.09 -16.09 1.82
CA ILE A 108 3.73 -15.87 1.32
C ILE A 108 2.75 -16.17 2.46
N GLN A 109 1.79 -15.27 2.63
CA GLN A 109 0.74 -15.34 3.64
C GLN A 109 -0.63 -15.24 2.96
N SER A 110 -1.64 -15.84 3.58
CA SER A 110 -3.04 -15.58 3.25
C SER A 110 -3.50 -14.34 4.00
N GLY A 111 -4.11 -13.42 3.28
CA GLY A 111 -4.78 -12.25 3.84
C GLY A 111 -6.28 -12.38 3.67
N GLN A 112 -7.02 -11.73 4.55
CA GLN A 112 -8.47 -11.60 4.43
C GLN A 112 -8.97 -10.32 5.09
N ARG A 113 -10.10 -9.83 4.59
CA ARG A 113 -10.81 -8.68 5.13
C ARG A 113 -12.30 -8.98 5.19
N GLN A 114 -12.92 -8.69 6.31
CA GLN A 114 -14.37 -8.75 6.42
C GLN A 114 -14.96 -7.44 5.89
N LYS A 115 -15.79 -7.56 4.85
CA LYS A 115 -16.52 -6.43 4.28
C LYS A 115 -17.68 -6.01 5.17
N PRO A 116 -18.25 -4.79 4.98
CA PRO A 116 -19.42 -4.34 5.74
C PRO A 116 -20.64 -5.27 5.64
N ASP A 117 -20.78 -6.00 4.54
CA ASP A 117 -21.85 -6.99 4.34
C ASP A 117 -21.60 -8.34 5.03
N GLY A 118 -20.48 -8.46 5.78
CA GLY A 118 -20.08 -9.66 6.48
C GLY A 118 -19.31 -10.69 5.62
N SER A 119 -19.25 -10.53 4.31
CA SER A 119 -18.50 -11.42 3.44
C SER A 119 -16.99 -11.23 3.61
N LEU A 120 -16.21 -12.28 3.30
CA LEU A 120 -14.75 -12.23 3.36
C LEU A 120 -14.17 -12.05 1.96
N LEU A 121 -13.36 -11.02 1.78
CA LEU A 121 -12.45 -10.87 0.66
C LEU A 121 -11.11 -11.50 1.04
N LYS A 122 -10.59 -12.39 0.20
CA LYS A 122 -9.37 -13.16 0.47
C LYS A 122 -8.34 -12.91 -0.63
N TRP A 123 -7.06 -12.96 -0.26
CA TRP A 123 -5.93 -12.81 -1.17
C TRP A 123 -4.70 -13.54 -0.63
N HIS A 124 -3.64 -13.57 -1.42
CA HIS A 124 -2.30 -13.95 -0.98
C HIS A 124 -1.37 -12.74 -1.11
N LEU A 125 -0.39 -12.65 -0.24
CA LEU A 125 0.60 -11.57 -0.27
C LEU A 125 1.94 -12.05 0.26
N THR A 126 3.04 -11.41 -0.18
CA THR A 126 4.32 -11.57 0.51
C THR A 126 4.27 -10.79 1.82
N ASN A 127 5.03 -11.22 2.82
CA ASN A 127 4.94 -10.64 4.17
C ASN A 127 5.25 -9.13 4.16
N PRO A 128 4.27 -8.24 4.43
CA PRO A 128 4.48 -6.80 4.42
C PRO A 128 5.29 -6.28 5.61
N ASP A 129 5.57 -7.10 6.62
CA ASP A 129 6.46 -6.73 7.72
C ASP A 129 7.94 -6.81 7.31
N VAL A 130 8.26 -7.40 6.16
CA VAL A 130 9.61 -7.36 5.58
C VAL A 130 9.85 -5.98 4.97
N LEU A 131 10.75 -5.22 5.60
CA LEU A 131 11.09 -3.85 5.22
C LEU A 131 12.38 -3.83 4.40
N LEU A 132 12.28 -3.96 3.08
CA LEU A 132 13.42 -3.73 2.18
C LEU A 132 13.51 -2.23 1.85
N CYS A 133 14.71 -1.65 2.02
CA CYS A 133 14.95 -0.22 1.81
C CYS A 133 13.91 0.65 2.55
N ASP A 134 13.69 0.36 3.83
CA ASP A 134 12.76 1.09 4.72
C ASP A 134 11.33 1.21 4.17
N GLY A 135 10.89 0.23 3.38
CA GLY A 135 9.53 0.16 2.83
C GLY A 135 9.38 0.73 1.42
N LEU A 136 10.45 1.17 0.77
CA LEU A 136 10.42 1.60 -0.63
C LEU A 136 10.23 0.43 -1.60
N ILE A 137 10.68 -0.78 -1.23
CA ILE A 137 10.37 -1.98 -1.99
C ILE A 137 9.00 -2.50 -1.52
N PRO A 138 8.07 -2.77 -2.46
CA PRO A 138 6.71 -3.18 -2.09
C PRO A 138 6.65 -4.61 -1.59
N PHE A 139 5.56 -4.93 -0.92
CA PHE A 139 5.09 -6.30 -0.89
C PHE A 139 4.24 -6.59 -2.15
N PHE A 140 4.06 -7.85 -2.48
CA PHE A 140 3.26 -8.26 -3.63
C PHE A 140 1.94 -8.86 -3.17
N ILE A 141 0.87 -8.57 -3.90
CA ILE A 141 -0.46 -9.08 -3.60
C ILE A 141 -1.06 -9.77 -4.82
N ASP A 142 -1.65 -10.94 -4.60
CA ASP A 142 -2.40 -11.72 -5.59
C ASP A 142 -3.83 -11.91 -5.08
N TRP A 143 -4.77 -11.31 -5.79
CA TRP A 143 -6.20 -11.38 -5.46
C TRP A 143 -6.88 -12.64 -5.96
N GLY A 144 -6.17 -13.45 -6.77
CA GLY A 144 -6.76 -14.62 -7.42
C GLY A 144 -8.02 -14.25 -8.21
N GLU A 145 -9.07 -15.07 -8.08
CA GLU A 145 -10.34 -14.87 -8.77
C GLU A 145 -11.18 -13.70 -8.20
N ALA A 146 -10.90 -13.27 -6.96
CA ALA A 146 -11.66 -12.18 -6.33
C ALA A 146 -11.46 -10.82 -7.02
N GLY A 147 -10.29 -10.63 -7.62
CA GLY A 147 -9.91 -9.39 -8.27
C GLY A 147 -9.64 -8.23 -7.30
N ASN A 148 -8.88 -7.26 -7.79
CA ASN A 148 -8.60 -6.02 -7.07
C ASN A 148 -9.87 -5.18 -6.88
N PRO A 149 -10.13 -4.59 -5.69
CA PRO A 149 -11.34 -3.84 -5.41
C PRO A 149 -11.44 -2.47 -6.11
N ALA A 150 -10.35 -1.94 -6.66
CA ALA A 150 -10.29 -0.58 -7.22
C ALA A 150 -11.47 -0.20 -8.15
N PRO A 151 -11.96 -1.07 -9.06
CA PRO A 151 -13.05 -0.69 -9.98
C PRO A 151 -14.38 -0.35 -9.30
N SER A 152 -14.58 -0.78 -8.05
CA SER A 152 -15.82 -0.54 -7.29
C SER A 152 -15.71 0.63 -6.31
N LEU A 153 -14.56 1.30 -6.24
CA LEU A 153 -14.30 2.37 -5.28
C LEU A 153 -14.63 3.76 -5.84
N PRO A 154 -15.01 4.73 -5.00
CA PRO A 154 -15.07 6.13 -5.40
C PRO A 154 -13.72 6.59 -5.95
N PHE A 155 -13.72 7.17 -7.15
CA PHE A 155 -12.50 7.61 -7.81
C PHE A 155 -11.99 8.92 -7.19
N ALA A 156 -10.83 8.90 -6.59
CA ALA A 156 -10.23 10.06 -5.92
C ALA A 156 -9.39 10.94 -6.84
N GLY A 157 -8.78 10.36 -7.88
CA GLY A 157 -7.94 11.13 -8.79
C GLY A 157 -6.98 10.26 -9.60
N GLU A 158 -6.33 10.91 -10.56
CA GLU A 158 -5.32 10.30 -11.39
C GLU A 158 -3.95 10.30 -10.67
N LEU A 159 -3.32 9.14 -10.53
CA LEU A 159 -1.95 9.04 -10.04
C LEU A 159 -1.00 9.50 -11.16
N ILE A 160 -0.45 10.71 -11.03
CA ILE A 160 0.40 11.35 -12.05
C ILE A 160 1.89 11.21 -11.75
N GLU A 161 2.27 11.07 -10.49
CA GLU A 161 3.65 10.83 -10.08
C GLU A 161 3.68 9.96 -8.83
N PHE A 162 4.58 8.96 -8.82
CA PHE A 162 4.87 8.15 -7.64
C PHE A 162 6.37 7.88 -7.59
N TYR A 163 7.02 8.24 -6.49
CA TYR A 163 8.46 8.07 -6.33
C TYR A 163 8.86 7.85 -4.88
N GLY A 164 10.03 7.26 -4.71
CA GLY A 164 10.69 7.16 -3.41
C GLY A 164 11.74 8.26 -3.20
N THR A 165 12.10 8.50 -1.95
CA THR A 165 13.27 9.29 -1.58
C THR A 165 14.20 8.44 -0.72
N HIS A 166 15.53 8.47 -0.99
CA HIS A 166 16.50 7.65 -0.27
C HIS A 166 17.91 8.26 -0.34
N PRO A 167 18.78 8.09 0.69
CA PRO A 167 20.17 8.53 0.62
C PRO A 167 21.00 7.87 -0.50
N TYR A 168 20.61 6.64 -0.88
CA TYR A 168 21.31 5.82 -1.88
C TYR A 168 20.32 5.32 -2.94
N PRO A 169 19.81 6.19 -3.83
CA PRO A 169 18.74 5.82 -4.78
C PRO A 169 19.10 4.65 -5.69
N ALA A 170 20.34 4.61 -6.18
CA ALA A 170 20.79 3.54 -7.09
C ALA A 170 20.71 2.12 -6.49
N GLU A 171 20.87 1.98 -5.16
CA GLU A 171 20.72 0.70 -4.47
C GLU A 171 19.26 0.23 -4.48
N VAL A 172 18.33 1.16 -4.24
CA VAL A 172 16.89 0.88 -4.27
C VAL A 172 16.44 0.53 -5.68
N GLU A 173 16.81 1.34 -6.68
CA GLU A 173 16.46 1.12 -8.08
C GLU A 173 17.01 -0.21 -8.62
N LYS A 174 18.20 -0.63 -8.18
CA LYS A 174 18.74 -1.94 -8.51
C LYS A 174 17.86 -3.09 -8.01
N ILE A 175 17.32 -2.98 -6.80
CA ILE A 175 16.41 -3.99 -6.24
C ILE A 175 15.08 -3.97 -6.96
N LEU A 176 14.51 -2.78 -7.21
CA LEU A 176 13.28 -2.63 -8.00
C LEU A 176 13.41 -3.28 -9.38
N ALA A 177 14.46 -2.95 -10.13
CA ALA A 177 14.74 -3.53 -11.44
C ALA A 177 14.90 -5.06 -11.38
N ALA A 178 15.56 -5.58 -10.33
CA ALA A 178 15.67 -7.02 -10.13
C ALA A 178 14.32 -7.71 -9.91
N LEU A 179 13.32 -6.98 -9.40
CA LEU A 179 11.93 -7.44 -9.21
C LEU A 179 11.02 -7.11 -10.40
N ASN A 180 11.57 -6.56 -11.50
CA ASN A 180 10.85 -6.05 -12.68
C ASN A 180 9.84 -4.95 -12.31
N LEU A 181 10.21 -4.09 -11.39
CA LEU A 181 9.47 -2.91 -10.98
C LEU A 181 10.19 -1.64 -11.42
N GLU A 182 9.42 -0.62 -11.75
CA GLU A 182 9.91 0.71 -12.09
C GLU A 182 9.33 1.72 -11.11
N MET A 183 10.20 2.41 -10.38
CA MET A 183 9.87 3.57 -9.56
C MET A 183 11.08 4.47 -9.53
N GLU A 184 10.89 5.75 -9.79
CA GLU A 184 11.94 6.75 -9.61
C GLU A 184 12.30 6.85 -8.13
N VAL A 185 13.59 6.93 -7.82
CA VAL A 185 14.06 7.20 -6.46
C VAL A 185 14.94 8.43 -6.46
N LYS A 186 14.48 9.49 -5.79
CA LYS A 186 15.20 10.77 -5.70
C LYS A 186 16.16 10.75 -4.52
N GLN A 187 17.34 11.36 -4.70
CA GLN A 187 18.31 11.47 -3.61
C GLN A 187 17.80 12.42 -2.53
N SER A 188 17.79 11.95 -1.28
CA SER A 188 17.36 12.72 -0.12
C SER A 188 17.97 12.12 1.16
N ALA A 189 18.25 12.95 2.15
CA ALA A 189 18.61 12.48 3.49
C ALA A 189 17.44 11.80 4.22
N HIS A 190 16.19 12.06 3.79
CA HIS A 190 14.99 11.48 4.37
C HIS A 190 14.43 10.39 3.46
N ILE A 191 14.14 9.22 4.05
CA ILE A 191 13.52 8.11 3.35
C ILE A 191 12.00 8.27 3.40
N GLY A 192 11.34 8.08 2.26
CA GLY A 192 9.89 8.19 2.19
C GLY A 192 9.32 7.91 0.81
N LEU A 193 8.00 7.84 0.75
CA LEU A 193 7.22 7.70 -0.48
C LEU A 193 6.45 9.00 -0.73
N VAL A 194 6.31 9.35 -1.99
CA VAL A 194 5.53 10.52 -2.42
C VAL A 194 4.62 10.11 -3.57
N ALA A 195 3.34 10.40 -3.45
CA ALA A 195 2.37 10.24 -4.51
C ALA A 195 1.74 11.60 -4.86
N LYS A 196 1.68 11.94 -6.15
CA LYS A 196 0.96 13.12 -6.62
C LYS A 196 -0.27 12.67 -7.41
N LEU A 197 -1.41 13.20 -6.99
CA LEU A 197 -2.70 12.94 -7.60
C LEU A 197 -3.21 14.21 -8.30
N ASN A 198 -3.70 14.05 -9.52
CA ASN A 198 -4.50 15.08 -10.16
C ASN A 198 -5.96 14.87 -9.75
N VAL A 199 -6.47 15.77 -8.96
CA VAL A 199 -7.86 15.79 -8.45
C VAL A 199 -8.54 17.01 -9.01
N ASN A 200 -9.44 16.84 -10.00
CA ASN A 200 -10.17 17.93 -10.65
C ASN A 200 -9.28 19.08 -11.16
N GLY A 201 -8.10 18.74 -11.70
CA GLY A 201 -7.15 19.72 -12.24
C GLY A 201 -6.19 20.33 -11.20
N GLN A 202 -6.30 19.95 -9.95
CA GLN A 202 -5.36 20.32 -8.88
C GLN A 202 -4.42 19.17 -8.57
N VAL A 203 -3.14 19.47 -8.39
CA VAL A 203 -2.14 18.48 -7.97
C VAL A 203 -2.07 18.45 -6.45
N ILE A 204 -2.43 17.30 -5.89
CA ILE A 204 -2.35 17.04 -4.44
C ILE A 204 -1.20 16.07 -4.19
N GLU A 205 -0.38 16.38 -3.20
CA GLU A 205 0.76 15.55 -2.81
C GLU A 205 0.48 14.82 -1.49
N LEU A 206 0.61 13.50 -1.49
CA LEU A 206 0.57 12.64 -0.31
C LEU A 206 1.99 12.17 0.02
N LYS A 207 2.35 12.27 1.31
CA LYS A 207 3.66 11.83 1.85
C LYS A 207 3.48 10.94 3.07
#